data_7d5ee9539ade30fa350d7daa547db0e5
#
_entry.id   7d5ee9539ade30fa350d7daa547db0e5
#
_cell.length_a   1.000
_cell.length_b   1.000
_cell.length_c   1.000
_cell.angle_alpha   90.00
_cell.angle_beta   90.00
_cell.angle_gamma   90.00
#
_symmetry.space_group_name_H-M   'P 1'
#
loop_
_entity.id
_entity.type
_entity.pdbx_description
1 polymer ?
#
loop_
_entity_poly.entity_id
_entity_poly.type
_entity_poly.pdbx_seq_one_letter_code
_entity_poly.pdbx_strand_id
1 'polypeptide(L)'
;SDIGADFMTRFGCYEIIGRDAPFASQCMRSFLVYHPPHLHYPWHHHPADEIYVVIAGEAEFHMRGQPSRILQAGEAAFHPSGTPHALTSHDHPVLTYVVWRDDFDVAPVWSETEG
;
A
#
# COMPACT_ATOMS: atom_id res chain seq x y z
N SER A 1 2.64 1.55 -17.33
CA SER A 1 3.36 2.78 -17.59
C SER A 1 4.76 2.72 -17.01
N ASP A 2 5.60 3.65 -17.43
CA ASP A 2 6.98 3.68 -16.96
C ASP A 2 7.04 3.91 -15.45
N ILE A 3 6.13 4.69 -14.90
CA ILE A 3 6.07 4.93 -13.45
C ILE A 3 5.75 3.65 -12.70
N GLY A 4 4.79 2.86 -13.22
CA GLY A 4 4.45 1.58 -12.61
C GLY A 4 5.59 0.60 -12.67
N ALA A 5 6.32 0.56 -13.80
CA ALA A 5 7.48 -0.32 -13.95
C ALA A 5 8.59 0.09 -12.98
N ASP A 6 8.84 1.39 -12.82
CA ASP A 6 9.82 1.88 -11.85
C ASP A 6 9.47 1.44 -10.43
N PHE A 7 8.20 1.61 -10.04
CA PHE A 7 7.75 1.16 -8.73
C PHE A 7 8.01 -0.33 -8.52
N MET A 8 7.63 -1.15 -9.50
CA MET A 8 7.74 -2.61 -9.37
C MET A 8 9.19 -3.08 -9.21
N THR A 9 10.17 -2.30 -9.66
CA THR A 9 11.57 -2.69 -9.54
C THR A 9 12.24 -2.16 -8.28
N ARG A 10 11.64 -1.19 -7.57
CA ARG A 10 12.29 -0.49 -6.48
C ARG A 10 11.70 -0.80 -5.11
N PHE A 11 10.45 -1.24 -5.01
CA PHE A 11 9.84 -1.51 -3.72
C PHE A 11 10.12 -2.94 -3.27
N GLY A 12 10.00 -3.19 -1.97
CA GLY A 12 10.07 -4.54 -1.41
C GLY A 12 8.74 -4.89 -0.76
N CYS A 13 8.24 -6.11 -1.00
CA CYS A 13 6.98 -6.56 -0.43
C CYS A 13 7.10 -8.01 0.01
N TYR A 14 6.85 -8.27 1.30
CA TYR A 14 6.96 -9.60 1.90
C TYR A 14 5.64 -9.96 2.56
N GLU A 15 4.99 -11.01 2.09
CA GLU A 15 3.75 -11.48 2.70
C GLU A 15 4.07 -12.18 4.01
N ILE A 16 3.39 -11.78 5.09
CA ILE A 16 3.59 -12.31 6.44
C ILE A 16 2.46 -13.26 6.81
N ILE A 17 1.22 -12.86 6.54
CA ILE A 17 0.01 -13.65 6.83
C ILE A 17 -0.74 -13.86 5.52
N GLY A 18 -1.21 -15.07 5.28
CA GLY A 18 -1.98 -15.41 4.09
C GLY A 18 -2.16 -16.90 3.95
N ARG A 19 -2.77 -17.35 2.84
CA ARG A 19 -3.05 -18.78 2.64
C ARG A 19 -1.78 -19.61 2.59
N ASP A 20 -0.72 -19.07 1.96
CA ASP A 20 0.56 -19.77 1.77
C ASP A 20 1.73 -19.00 2.39
N ALA A 21 1.44 -18.07 3.29
CA ALA A 21 2.44 -17.24 3.94
C ALA A 21 3.03 -17.95 5.17
N PRO A 22 4.10 -17.42 5.78
CA PRO A 22 4.64 -17.99 7.02
C PRO A 22 3.61 -18.19 8.12
N PHE A 23 2.62 -17.29 8.24
CA PHE A 23 1.50 -17.48 9.15
C PHE A 23 0.24 -17.68 8.31
N ALA A 24 -0.26 -18.90 8.29
CA ALA A 24 -1.41 -19.26 7.45
C ALA A 24 -2.71 -18.67 7.98
N SER A 25 -3.53 -18.12 7.08
CA SER A 25 -4.85 -17.60 7.43
C SER A 25 -5.79 -17.72 6.23
N GLN A 26 -7.05 -18.01 6.53
CA GLN A 26 -8.12 -18.01 5.54
C GLN A 26 -8.94 -16.72 5.61
N CYS A 27 -8.60 -15.79 6.53
CA CYS A 27 -9.41 -14.62 6.84
C CYS A 27 -8.75 -13.30 6.47
N MET A 28 -7.45 -13.28 6.29
CA MET A 28 -6.73 -12.05 6.02
C MET A 28 -5.40 -12.32 5.32
N ARG A 29 -4.86 -11.26 4.72
CA ARG A 29 -3.47 -11.22 4.27
C ARG A 29 -2.80 -10.02 4.89
N SER A 30 -1.51 -10.12 5.12
CA SER A 30 -0.72 -8.97 5.55
C SER A 30 0.65 -8.98 4.90
N PHE A 31 1.19 -7.78 4.74
CA PHE A 31 2.46 -7.57 4.03
C PHE A 31 3.32 -6.57 4.78
N LEU A 32 4.62 -6.82 4.76
CA LEU A 32 5.59 -5.82 5.15
C LEU A 32 6.10 -5.19 3.86
N VAL A 33 5.94 -3.87 3.70
CA VAL A 33 6.21 -3.20 2.42
C VAL A 33 7.19 -2.07 2.64
N TYR A 34 8.27 -2.10 1.87
CA TYR A 34 9.32 -1.08 1.91
C TYR A 34 9.29 -0.24 0.63
N HIS A 35 9.31 1.08 0.80
CA HIS A 35 9.47 2.02 -0.31
C HIS A 35 10.73 2.85 -0.05
N PRO A 36 11.70 2.85 -0.97
CA PRO A 36 12.87 3.74 -0.85
C PRO A 36 12.45 5.20 -0.99
N PRO A 37 13.35 6.14 -0.69
CA PRO A 37 13.06 7.56 -0.95
C PRO A 37 12.76 7.83 -2.42
N HIS A 38 11.98 8.87 -2.69
CA HIS A 38 11.71 9.37 -4.04
C HIS A 38 11.06 8.33 -4.94
N LEU A 39 10.08 7.58 -4.39
CA LEU A 39 9.32 6.60 -5.14
C LEU A 39 7.84 6.94 -5.10
N HIS A 40 7.21 6.95 -6.26
CA HIS A 40 5.76 7.12 -6.36
C HIS A 40 5.12 5.77 -6.68
N TYR A 41 4.26 5.30 -5.76
CA TYR A 41 3.41 4.15 -5.98
C TYR A 41 2.14 4.68 -6.65
N PRO A 42 1.94 4.40 -7.96
CA PRO A 42 0.85 5.02 -8.71
C PRO A 42 -0.52 4.64 -8.18
N TRP A 43 -1.51 5.41 -8.58
CA TRP A 43 -2.91 5.16 -8.20
C TRP A 43 -3.32 3.75 -8.57
N HIS A 44 -3.91 3.05 -7.62
CA HIS A 44 -4.36 1.66 -7.77
C HIS A 44 -5.54 1.40 -6.86
N HIS A 45 -6.26 0.31 -7.11
CA HIS A 45 -7.39 -0.10 -6.27
C HIS A 45 -7.52 -1.62 -6.26
N HIS A 46 -8.21 -2.14 -5.27
CA HIS A 46 -8.47 -3.56 -5.12
C HIS A 46 -9.74 -3.77 -4.27
N PRO A 47 -10.41 -4.94 -4.37
CA PRO A 47 -11.62 -5.20 -3.61
C PRO A 47 -11.41 -5.30 -2.10
N ALA A 48 -10.25 -5.74 -1.65
CA ALA A 48 -10.00 -5.88 -0.21
C ALA A 48 -10.03 -4.52 0.49
N ASP A 49 -10.60 -4.51 1.71
CA ASP A 49 -10.38 -3.40 2.63
C ASP A 49 -8.94 -3.43 3.08
N GLU A 50 -8.32 -2.28 3.24
CA GLU A 50 -6.90 -2.19 3.53
C GLU A 50 -6.59 -1.19 4.62
N ILE A 51 -5.71 -1.59 5.54
CA ILE A 51 -5.12 -0.67 6.52
C ILE A 51 -3.61 -0.67 6.30
N TYR A 52 -3.03 0.53 6.14
CA TYR A 52 -1.59 0.76 6.17
C TYR A 52 -1.21 1.31 7.52
N VAL A 53 -0.23 0.71 8.18
CA VAL A 53 0.37 1.27 9.39
C VAL A 53 1.81 1.61 9.07
N VAL A 54 2.19 2.86 9.31
CA VAL A 54 3.59 3.27 9.13
C VAL A 54 4.40 2.79 10.33
N ILE A 55 5.41 1.96 10.07
CA ILE A 55 6.28 1.43 11.12
C ILE A 55 7.49 2.34 11.30
N ALA A 56 8.06 2.81 10.20
CA ALA A 56 9.26 3.65 10.25
C ALA A 56 9.29 4.56 9.03
N GLY A 57 9.91 5.72 9.16
CA GLY A 57 10.02 6.68 8.08
C GLY A 57 8.75 7.50 7.90
N GLU A 58 8.53 8.00 6.70
CA GLU A 58 7.33 8.78 6.40
C GLU A 58 7.05 8.76 4.90
N ALA A 59 5.78 9.02 4.55
CA ALA A 59 5.38 9.15 3.16
C ALA A 59 4.10 9.96 3.05
N GLU A 60 3.83 10.44 1.85
CA GLU A 60 2.58 11.13 1.54
C GLU A 60 1.58 10.11 1.00
N PHE A 61 0.42 10.02 1.67
CA PHE A 61 -0.64 9.08 1.31
C PHE A 61 -1.76 9.82 0.60
N HIS A 62 -2.20 9.28 -0.54
CA HIS A 62 -3.25 9.86 -1.36
C HIS A 62 -4.43 8.90 -1.45
N MET A 63 -5.64 9.41 -1.29
CA MET A 63 -6.86 8.62 -1.46
C MET A 63 -7.89 9.48 -2.18
N ARG A 64 -8.61 8.88 -3.13
CA ARG A 64 -9.65 9.58 -3.89
C ARG A 64 -10.62 10.28 -2.94
N GLY A 65 -10.88 11.55 -3.22
CA GLY A 65 -11.85 12.33 -2.46
C GLY A 65 -11.32 12.92 -1.17
N GLN A 66 -10.05 12.70 -0.85
CA GLN A 66 -9.44 13.18 0.40
C GLN A 66 -8.18 13.98 0.08
N PRO A 67 -7.86 15.01 0.89
CA PRO A 67 -6.56 15.66 0.76
C PRO A 67 -5.45 14.68 1.11
N SER A 68 -4.29 14.84 0.47
CA SER A 68 -3.15 13.99 0.80
C SER A 68 -2.64 14.32 2.21
N ARG A 69 -2.01 13.32 2.84
CA ARG A 69 -1.50 13.45 4.20
C ARG A 69 -0.10 12.85 4.30
N ILE A 70 0.77 13.51 5.04
CA ILE A 70 2.07 12.92 5.40
C ILE A 70 1.83 12.09 6.67
N LEU A 71 2.12 10.80 6.59
CA LEU A 71 2.03 9.90 7.74
C LEU A 71 3.42 9.47 8.17
N GLN A 72 3.61 9.43 9.48
CA GLN A 72 4.87 9.05 10.13
C GLN A 72 4.67 7.81 10.99
N ALA A 73 5.75 7.31 11.58
CA ALA A 73 5.72 6.09 12.40
C ALA A 73 4.59 6.16 13.45
N GLY A 74 3.81 5.09 13.51
CA GLY A 74 2.68 4.99 14.43
C GLY A 74 1.36 5.46 13.87
N GLU A 75 1.35 6.10 12.69
CA GLU A 75 0.12 6.57 12.07
C GLU A 75 -0.38 5.57 11.03
N ALA A 76 -1.67 5.65 10.71
CA ALA A 76 -2.31 4.68 9.83
C ALA A 76 -3.26 5.34 8.84
N ALA A 77 -3.47 4.65 7.70
CA ALA A 77 -4.45 5.05 6.70
C ALA A 77 -5.36 3.85 6.42
N PHE A 78 -6.65 4.10 6.25
CA PHE A 78 -7.63 3.08 5.87
C PHE A 78 -8.10 3.36 4.45
N HIS A 79 -8.04 2.33 3.61
CA HIS A 79 -8.50 2.38 2.22
C HIS A 79 -9.67 1.43 2.04
N PRO A 80 -10.92 1.96 1.97
CA PRO A 80 -12.08 1.11 1.75
C PRO A 80 -12.01 0.38 0.41
N SER A 81 -12.71 -0.75 0.33
CA SER A 81 -12.80 -1.57 -0.88
C SER A 81 -13.01 -0.72 -2.13
N GLY A 82 -12.20 -0.98 -3.16
CA GLY A 82 -12.34 -0.35 -4.46
C GLY A 82 -11.91 1.10 -4.56
N THR A 83 -11.47 1.71 -3.47
CA THR A 83 -11.09 3.13 -3.48
C THR A 83 -9.69 3.32 -4.03
N PRO A 84 -9.50 4.10 -5.11
CA PRO A 84 -8.17 4.40 -5.62
C PRO A 84 -7.33 5.13 -4.58
N HIS A 85 -6.08 4.71 -4.47
CA HIS A 85 -5.11 5.32 -3.57
C HIS A 85 -3.70 5.22 -4.14
N ALA A 86 -2.82 6.04 -3.62
CA ALA A 86 -1.44 6.12 -4.06
C ALA A 86 -0.55 6.52 -2.89
N LEU A 87 0.75 6.37 -3.04
CA LEU A 87 1.71 6.72 -2.02
C LEU A 87 2.95 7.32 -2.66
N THR A 88 3.47 8.39 -2.07
CA THR A 88 4.69 9.02 -2.57
C THR A 88 5.67 9.17 -1.40
N SER A 89 6.84 8.55 -1.53
CA SER A 89 7.92 8.83 -0.59
C SER A 89 8.75 9.98 -1.13
N HIS A 90 9.22 10.84 -0.24
CA HIS A 90 10.04 12.00 -0.58
C HIS A 90 11.48 11.75 -0.14
N ASP A 91 12.01 12.54 0.79
CA ASP A 91 13.41 12.41 1.18
C ASP A 91 13.71 11.21 2.09
N HIS A 92 12.67 10.56 2.58
CA HIS A 92 12.82 9.44 3.52
C HIS A 92 12.21 8.16 2.97
N PRO A 93 12.80 7.01 3.28
CA PRO A 93 12.13 5.75 3.00
C PRO A 93 10.95 5.57 3.93
N VAL A 94 10.06 4.63 3.61
CA VAL A 94 8.95 4.28 4.48
C VAL A 94 8.81 2.77 4.54
N LEU A 95 8.62 2.26 5.76
CA LEU A 95 8.30 0.87 6.01
C LEU A 95 6.89 0.80 6.56
N THR A 96 6.03 0.04 5.91
CA THR A 96 4.62 -0.09 6.29
C THR A 96 4.27 -1.54 6.54
N TYR A 97 3.28 -1.75 7.42
CA TYR A 97 2.62 -3.03 7.57
C TYR A 97 1.21 -2.87 7.03
N VAL A 98 0.85 -3.72 6.07
CA VAL A 98 -0.40 -3.60 5.32
C VAL A 98 -1.27 -4.81 5.60
N VAL A 99 -2.52 -4.58 5.97
CA VAL A 99 -3.48 -5.66 6.26
C VAL A 99 -4.63 -5.56 5.26
N TRP A 100 -4.94 -6.69 4.62
CA TRP A 100 -6.09 -6.84 3.73
C TRP A 100 -7.11 -7.77 4.38
N ARG A 101 -8.37 -7.38 4.28
CA ARG A 101 -9.48 -8.17 4.77
C ARG A 101 -10.58 -8.14 3.72
N ASP A 102 -11.31 -9.24 3.57
CA ASP A 102 -12.37 -9.44 2.59
C ASP A 102 -11.82 -9.34 1.16
N ASP A 103 -12.26 -10.22 0.29
CA ASP A 103 -11.87 -10.26 -1.13
C ASP A 103 -10.37 -10.13 -1.36
N PHE A 104 -9.56 -10.65 -0.45
CA PHE A 104 -8.11 -10.44 -0.45
C PHE A 104 -7.36 -11.30 -1.48
N ASP A 105 -8.07 -12.16 -2.20
CA ASP A 105 -7.45 -12.98 -3.24
C ASP A 105 -7.41 -12.26 -4.60
N VAL A 106 -7.97 -11.06 -4.70
CA VAL A 106 -8.00 -10.29 -5.94
C VAL A 106 -6.85 -9.28 -5.93
N ALA A 107 -5.98 -9.39 -6.90
CA ALA A 107 -4.80 -8.51 -6.99
C ALA A 107 -5.19 -7.05 -7.28
N PRO A 108 -4.36 -6.10 -6.86
CA PRO A 108 -4.57 -4.69 -7.21
C PRO A 108 -4.46 -4.48 -8.72
N VAL A 109 -5.16 -3.49 -9.21
CA VAL A 109 -5.04 -3.02 -10.59
C VAL A 109 -4.74 -1.52 -10.58
N TRP A 110 -4.03 -1.07 -11.60
CA TRP A 110 -3.73 0.35 -11.72
C TRP A 110 -5.00 1.13 -12.00
N SER A 111 -5.14 2.29 -11.36
CA SER A 111 -6.22 3.24 -11.65
C SER A 111 -5.73 4.18 -12.74
N GLU A 112 -6.61 4.50 -13.70
CA GLU A 112 -6.22 5.33 -14.83
C GLU A 112 -6.00 6.77 -14.45
N THR A 113 -6.67 7.22 -13.41
CA THR A 113 -6.61 8.62 -13.00
C THR A 113 -6.45 8.70 -11.49
N GLU A 114 -6.18 9.91 -11.02
CA GLU A 114 -6.04 10.18 -9.59
C GLU A 114 -7.33 9.95 -8.81
N GLY A 115 -8.35 9.73 -9.47
CA GLY A 115 -9.59 9.61 -8.77
C GLY A 115 -10.64 10.43 -9.43
#